data_10f65f04b6b9dc327c5fdbea6e32966f
#
_entry.id   10f65f04b6b9dc327c5fdbea6e32966f
#
_cell.length_a   1.000
_cell.length_b   1.000
_cell.length_c   1.000
_cell.angle_alpha   90.00
_cell.angle_beta   90.00
_cell.angle_gamma   90.00
#
_symmetry.space_group_name_H-M   'P 1'
#
loop_
_entity.id
_entity.type
_entity.pdbx_description
1 polymer ?
#
loop_
_entity_poly.entity_id
_entity_poly.type
_entity_poly.pdbx_seq_one_letter_code
_entity_poly.pdbx_strand_id
1 'polypeptide(L)'
;MEHQLSACYDITHGVGLAILTPAWMRYVLSEATVHKFAEYGVNVWGIDAALGQMEIARRAIDATQRFFVEELHLPATLREVGIGAERFDEMAQRAATPALQNEAYVGLCAADVKKIYEMCL
;
A
#
# COMPACT_ATOMS: atom_id res chain seq x y z
N MET A 1 7.65 6.27 -0.52
CA MET A 1 7.92 4.99 0.17
C MET A 1 8.70 4.03 -0.72
N GLU A 2 8.15 3.65 -1.87
CA GLU A 2 8.74 2.64 -2.73
C GLU A 2 10.16 3.02 -3.21
N HIS A 3 10.41 4.26 -3.61
CA HIS A 3 11.75 4.73 -4.01
C HIS A 3 12.86 4.41 -3.00
N GLN A 4 12.54 4.29 -1.72
CA GLN A 4 13.51 3.91 -0.69
C GLN A 4 13.84 2.41 -0.75
N LEU A 5 12.86 1.56 -1.13
CA LEU A 5 13.10 0.14 -1.36
C LEU A 5 14.04 -0.06 -2.56
N SER A 6 13.73 0.55 -3.69
CA SER A 6 14.57 0.47 -4.89
C SER A 6 15.97 1.04 -4.63
N ALA A 7 16.10 2.16 -3.92
CA ALA A 7 17.38 2.77 -3.61
C ALA A 7 18.25 1.95 -2.65
N CYS A 8 17.63 1.20 -1.72
CA CYS A 8 18.34 0.44 -0.69
C CYS A 8 18.63 -1.01 -1.07
N TYR A 9 17.78 -1.61 -1.92
CA TYR A 9 17.80 -3.05 -2.18
C TYR A 9 17.81 -3.42 -3.67
N ASP A 10 17.83 -2.42 -4.56
CA ASP A 10 17.86 -2.61 -6.02
C ASP A 10 16.74 -3.52 -6.56
N ILE A 11 15.56 -3.46 -5.97
CA ILE A 11 14.38 -4.18 -6.46
C ILE A 11 13.72 -3.41 -7.61
N THR A 12 13.05 -4.13 -8.49
CA THR A 12 12.25 -3.51 -9.55
C THR A 12 11.14 -2.63 -8.96
N HIS A 13 11.03 -1.38 -9.42
CA HIS A 13 10.06 -0.40 -8.92
C HIS A 13 8.62 -0.93 -8.90
N GLY A 14 8.19 -1.59 -9.96
CA GLY A 14 6.84 -2.19 -10.04
C GLY A 14 6.59 -3.27 -8.99
N VAL A 15 7.60 -4.07 -8.65
CA VAL A 15 7.52 -5.08 -7.58
C VAL A 15 7.34 -4.40 -6.22
N GLY A 16 8.13 -3.38 -5.93
CA GLY A 16 7.99 -2.61 -4.69
C GLY A 16 6.62 -1.95 -4.57
N LEU A 17 6.09 -1.40 -5.65
CA LEU A 17 4.73 -0.83 -5.69
C LEU A 17 3.65 -1.90 -5.44
N ALA A 18 3.77 -3.08 -6.05
CA ALA A 18 2.78 -4.15 -5.88
C ALA A 18 2.71 -4.65 -4.44
N ILE A 19 3.84 -4.73 -3.74
CA ILE A 19 3.91 -5.12 -2.32
C ILE A 19 3.33 -4.02 -1.42
N LEU A 20 3.73 -2.77 -1.64
CA LEU A 20 3.36 -1.66 -0.75
C LEU A 20 1.92 -1.19 -0.92
N THR A 21 1.37 -1.21 -2.15
CA THR A 21 0.08 -0.57 -2.45
C THR A 21 -1.08 -1.15 -1.64
N PRO A 22 -1.30 -2.48 -1.54
CA PRO A 22 -2.39 -3.02 -0.74
C PRO A 22 -2.24 -2.72 0.76
N ALA A 23 -1.02 -2.74 1.28
CA ALA A 23 -0.74 -2.41 2.68
C ALA A 23 -1.01 -0.93 2.97
N TRP A 24 -0.56 -0.03 2.09
CA TRP A 24 -0.87 1.39 2.18
C TRP A 24 -2.38 1.65 2.13
N MET A 25 -3.09 1.03 1.18
CA MET A 25 -4.54 1.16 1.08
C MET A 25 -5.25 0.77 2.39
N ARG A 26 -4.86 -0.38 2.99
CA ARG A 26 -5.41 -0.82 4.28
C ARG A 26 -5.08 0.15 5.41
N TYR A 27 -3.87 0.70 5.42
CA TYR A 27 -3.41 1.62 6.45
C TYR A 27 -4.19 2.93 6.46
N VAL A 28 -4.47 3.49 5.27
CA VAL A 28 -5.15 4.78 5.13
C VAL A 28 -6.68 4.67 5.05
N LEU A 29 -7.22 3.45 4.98
CA LEU A 29 -8.67 3.23 4.95
C LEU A 29 -9.29 3.61 6.31
N SER A 30 -10.24 4.54 6.28
CA SER A 30 -10.95 5.06 7.44
C SER A 30 -12.33 5.57 7.03
N GLU A 31 -13.17 5.94 7.98
CA GLU A 31 -14.45 6.61 7.71
C GLU A 31 -14.29 7.87 6.81
N ALA A 32 -13.19 8.61 6.97
CA ALA A 32 -12.93 9.81 6.18
C ALA A 32 -12.51 9.52 4.73
N THR A 33 -11.91 8.36 4.47
CA THR A 33 -11.33 8.01 3.16
C THR A 33 -12.12 6.96 2.40
N VAL A 34 -13.00 6.23 3.07
CA VAL A 34 -13.72 5.06 2.55
C VAL A 34 -14.47 5.31 1.23
N HIS A 35 -14.98 6.52 1.03
CA HIS A 35 -15.76 6.87 -0.16
C HIS A 35 -14.97 6.69 -1.47
N LYS A 36 -13.67 7.03 -1.49
CA LYS A 36 -12.81 6.85 -2.66
C LYS A 36 -12.47 5.38 -2.92
N PHE A 37 -12.28 4.62 -1.85
CA PHE A 37 -12.06 3.17 -1.98
C PHE A 37 -13.32 2.44 -2.44
N ALA A 38 -14.51 2.86 -1.98
CA ALA A 38 -15.77 2.32 -2.44
C ALA A 38 -16.03 2.65 -3.92
N GLU A 39 -15.79 3.90 -4.34
CA GLU A 39 -15.86 4.32 -5.75
C GLU A 39 -14.92 3.47 -6.63
N TYR A 40 -13.68 3.25 -6.19
CA TYR A 40 -12.72 2.37 -6.84
C TYR A 40 -13.24 0.92 -6.93
N GLY A 41 -13.80 0.40 -5.84
CA GLY A 41 -14.33 -0.96 -5.80
C GLY A 41 -15.47 -1.19 -6.80
N VAL A 42 -16.39 -0.27 -6.89
CA VAL A 42 -17.52 -0.35 -7.82
C VAL A 42 -17.05 -0.18 -9.28
N ASN A 43 -16.27 0.87 -9.55
CA ASN A 43 -15.94 1.25 -10.93
C ASN A 43 -14.85 0.40 -11.56
N VAL A 44 -13.90 -0.12 -10.78
CA VAL A 44 -12.77 -0.91 -11.30
C VAL A 44 -13.02 -2.41 -11.14
N TRP A 45 -13.52 -2.81 -9.98
CA TRP A 45 -13.68 -4.24 -9.64
C TRP A 45 -15.11 -4.76 -9.84
N GLY A 46 -16.08 -3.89 -10.16
CA GLY A 46 -17.47 -4.29 -10.36
C GLY A 46 -18.15 -4.83 -9.09
N ILE A 47 -17.67 -4.40 -7.91
CA ILE A 47 -18.26 -4.81 -6.63
C ILE A 47 -19.65 -4.18 -6.50
N ASP A 48 -20.62 -4.95 -5.97
CA ASP A 48 -22.00 -4.52 -5.82
C ASP A 48 -22.10 -3.24 -4.97
N ALA A 49 -22.61 -2.18 -5.58
CA ALA A 49 -22.80 -0.88 -4.93
C ALA A 49 -23.85 -0.90 -3.78
N ALA A 50 -24.66 -1.96 -3.69
CA ALA A 50 -25.62 -2.12 -2.60
C ALA A 50 -24.96 -2.52 -1.25
N LEU A 51 -23.70 -2.96 -1.28
CA LEU A 51 -22.93 -3.24 -0.06
C LEU A 51 -22.53 -1.95 0.66
N GLY A 52 -22.25 -2.07 1.96
CA GLY A 52 -21.71 -0.96 2.74
C GLY A 52 -20.34 -0.51 2.21
N GLN A 53 -20.07 0.79 2.24
CA GLN A 53 -18.82 1.37 1.67
C GLN A 53 -17.56 0.72 2.23
N MET A 54 -17.51 0.44 3.53
CA MET A 54 -16.35 -0.20 4.16
C MET A 54 -16.12 -1.62 3.63
N GLU A 55 -17.18 -2.37 3.40
CA GLU A 55 -17.12 -3.72 2.83
C GLU A 55 -16.64 -3.67 1.37
N ILE A 56 -17.18 -2.74 0.57
CA ILE A 56 -16.73 -2.51 -0.82
C ILE A 56 -15.24 -2.18 -0.83
N ALA A 57 -14.79 -1.27 0.03
CA ALA A 57 -13.41 -0.85 0.13
C ALA A 57 -12.46 -2.01 0.47
N ARG A 58 -12.80 -2.83 1.45
CA ARG A 58 -12.01 -4.01 1.84
C ARG A 58 -11.91 -5.02 0.69
N ARG A 59 -13.03 -5.34 0.05
CA ARG A 59 -13.05 -6.24 -1.11
C ARG A 59 -12.23 -5.71 -2.28
N ALA A 60 -12.26 -4.40 -2.51
CA ALA A 60 -11.46 -3.77 -3.56
C ALA A 60 -9.96 -3.89 -3.30
N ILE A 61 -9.53 -3.68 -2.05
CA ILE A 61 -8.12 -3.84 -1.66
C ILE A 61 -7.68 -5.30 -1.80
N ASP A 62 -8.51 -6.25 -1.35
CA ASP A 62 -8.22 -7.68 -1.48
C ASP A 62 -8.19 -8.13 -2.95
N ALA A 63 -9.07 -7.60 -3.80
CA ALA A 63 -9.05 -7.85 -5.24
C ALA A 63 -7.78 -7.31 -5.89
N THR A 64 -7.33 -6.12 -5.49
CA THR A 64 -6.07 -5.52 -5.95
C THR A 64 -4.87 -6.40 -5.59
N GLN A 65 -4.79 -6.85 -4.34
CA GLN A 65 -3.70 -7.71 -3.90
C GLN A 65 -3.71 -9.06 -4.63
N ARG A 66 -4.87 -9.70 -4.77
CA ARG A 66 -5.00 -10.96 -5.51
C ARG A 66 -4.59 -10.79 -6.97
N PHE A 67 -4.98 -9.71 -7.62
CA PHE A 67 -4.57 -9.44 -8.99
C PHE A 67 -3.05 -9.38 -9.13
N PHE A 68 -2.36 -8.67 -8.22
CA PHE A 68 -0.90 -8.61 -8.27
C PHE A 68 -0.24 -9.97 -8.00
N VAL A 69 -0.72 -10.72 -7.03
CA VAL A 69 -0.10 -11.97 -6.60
C VAL A 69 -0.51 -13.15 -7.49
N GLU A 70 -1.81 -13.32 -7.76
CA GLU A 70 -2.32 -14.51 -8.44
C GLU A 70 -2.29 -14.38 -9.96
N GLU A 71 -2.64 -13.20 -10.50
CA GLU A 71 -2.69 -13.00 -11.97
C GLU A 71 -1.34 -12.54 -12.54
N LEU A 72 -0.65 -11.61 -11.84
CA LEU A 72 0.65 -11.10 -12.29
C LEU A 72 1.84 -11.88 -11.73
N HIS A 73 1.60 -12.81 -10.81
CA HIS A 73 2.62 -13.62 -10.15
C HIS A 73 3.74 -12.79 -9.48
N LEU A 74 3.37 -11.63 -8.92
CA LEU A 74 4.30 -10.77 -8.20
C LEU A 74 4.44 -11.19 -6.73
N PRO A 75 5.59 -10.94 -6.09
CA PRO A 75 5.77 -11.18 -4.67
C PRO A 75 4.74 -10.45 -3.82
N ALA A 76 4.24 -11.10 -2.79
CA ALA A 76 3.26 -10.54 -1.86
C ALA A 76 3.91 -9.78 -0.69
N THR A 77 5.16 -10.13 -0.34
CA THR A 77 5.85 -9.63 0.85
C THR A 77 7.27 -9.17 0.55
N LEU A 78 7.80 -8.32 1.42
CA LEU A 78 9.20 -7.88 1.37
C LEU A 78 10.18 -9.04 1.63
N ARG A 79 9.78 -10.01 2.45
CA ARG A 79 10.60 -11.21 2.71
C ARG A 79 10.84 -12.06 1.47
N GLU A 80 9.84 -12.17 0.60
CA GLU A 80 9.97 -12.92 -0.67
C GLU A 80 11.01 -12.31 -1.62
N VAL A 81 11.31 -11.03 -1.46
CA VAL A 81 12.36 -10.32 -2.21
C VAL A 81 13.62 -10.09 -1.39
N GLY A 82 13.78 -10.80 -0.28
CA GLY A 82 15.00 -10.77 0.56
C GLY A 82 15.15 -9.53 1.43
N ILE A 83 14.08 -8.79 1.69
CA ILE A 83 14.10 -7.56 2.48
C ILE A 83 13.52 -7.83 3.88
N GLY A 84 14.33 -7.57 4.91
CA GLY A 84 13.95 -7.60 6.31
C GLY A 84 13.70 -6.20 6.88
N ALA A 85 13.51 -6.13 8.20
CA ALA A 85 13.13 -4.88 8.88
C ALA A 85 14.32 -3.96 9.23
N GLU A 86 15.55 -4.37 8.95
CA GLU A 86 16.77 -3.76 9.49
C GLU A 86 16.93 -2.28 9.12
N ARG A 87 16.40 -1.89 7.97
CA ARG A 87 16.51 -0.52 7.47
C ARG A 87 15.20 0.26 7.47
N PHE A 88 14.14 -0.26 8.06
CA PHE A 88 12.82 0.38 8.01
C PHE A 88 12.81 1.78 8.64
N ASP A 89 13.52 1.98 9.76
CA ASP A 89 13.62 3.31 10.38
C ASP A 89 14.30 4.32 9.45
N GLU A 90 15.44 3.96 8.86
CA GLU A 90 16.15 4.81 7.92
C GLU A 90 15.29 5.16 6.70
N MET A 91 14.69 4.14 6.07
CA MET A 91 13.84 4.32 4.89
C MET A 91 12.59 5.15 5.19
N ALA A 92 11.96 4.93 6.35
CA ALA A 92 10.79 5.69 6.77
C ALA A 92 11.11 7.17 6.98
N GLN A 93 12.23 7.48 7.64
CA GLN A 93 12.68 8.86 7.81
C GLN A 93 12.92 9.56 6.47
N ARG A 94 13.58 8.89 5.54
CA ARG A 94 13.84 9.44 4.20
C ARG A 94 12.59 9.59 3.35
N ALA A 95 11.59 8.71 3.52
CA ALA A 95 10.34 8.77 2.79
C ALA A 95 9.39 9.85 3.30
N ALA A 96 9.48 10.23 4.58
CA ALA A 96 8.60 11.21 5.21
C ALA A 96 8.94 12.65 4.81
N THR A 97 8.91 12.94 3.53
CA THR A 97 9.14 14.28 2.97
C THR A 97 7.96 15.22 3.29
N PRO A 98 8.14 16.55 3.23
CA PRO A 98 7.04 17.51 3.35
C PRO A 98 5.89 17.24 2.36
N ALA A 99 6.18 16.81 1.13
CA ALA A 99 5.17 16.44 0.15
C ALA A 99 4.36 15.23 0.60
N LEU A 100 4.99 14.17 1.12
CA LEU A 100 4.25 13.01 1.65
C LEU A 100 3.36 13.39 2.85
N GLN A 101 3.81 14.32 3.69
CA GLN A 101 3.07 14.72 4.88
C GLN A 101 1.90 15.65 4.58
N ASN A 102 2.02 16.54 3.59
CA ASN A 102 1.08 17.65 3.38
C ASN A 102 0.32 17.61 2.05
N GLU A 103 0.81 16.89 1.04
CA GLU A 103 0.24 16.90 -0.32
C GLU A 103 -0.31 15.52 -0.73
N ALA A 104 0.01 14.46 -0.01
CA ALA A 104 -0.52 13.12 -0.27
C ALA A 104 -2.01 13.04 0.10
N TYR A 105 -2.73 12.07 -0.47
CA TYR A 105 -4.14 11.80 -0.20
C TYR A 105 -4.45 11.67 1.31
N VAL A 106 -3.56 10.99 2.03
CA VAL A 106 -3.48 11.01 3.49
C VAL A 106 -2.04 11.32 3.85
N GLY A 107 -1.82 12.37 4.65
CA GLY A 107 -0.48 12.72 5.13
C GLY A 107 0.09 11.63 6.02
N LEU A 108 1.34 11.23 5.76
CA LEU A 108 2.02 10.16 6.49
C LEU A 108 3.34 10.68 7.07
N CYS A 109 3.53 10.48 8.37
CA CYS A 109 4.82 10.70 9.02
C CYS A 109 5.73 9.46 8.94
N ALA A 110 6.97 9.57 9.43
CA ALA A 110 7.90 8.44 9.40
C ALA A 110 7.39 7.21 10.17
N ALA A 111 6.68 7.41 11.29
CA ALA A 111 6.11 6.30 12.05
C ALA A 111 5.02 5.55 11.27
N ASP A 112 4.22 6.26 10.48
CA ASP A 112 3.20 5.66 9.61
C ASP A 112 3.85 4.85 8.48
N VAL A 113 4.85 5.42 7.84
CA VAL A 113 5.61 4.75 6.78
C VAL A 113 6.27 3.47 7.29
N LYS A 114 6.86 3.51 8.48
CA LYS A 114 7.46 2.32 9.12
C LYS A 114 6.41 1.22 9.34
N LYS A 115 5.24 1.57 9.87
CA LYS A 115 4.14 0.60 10.06
C LYS A 115 3.69 -0.02 8.75
N ILE A 116 3.61 0.75 7.67
CA ILE A 116 3.27 0.21 6.34
C ILE A 116 4.33 -0.80 5.89
N TYR A 117 5.63 -0.51 6.06
CA TYR A 117 6.69 -1.49 5.77
C TYR A 117 6.56 -2.75 6.62
N GLU A 118 6.26 -2.62 7.91
CA GLU A 118 6.04 -3.75 8.82
C GLU A 118 4.85 -4.63 8.39
N MET A 119 3.78 -4.02 7.84
CA MET A 119 2.63 -4.73 7.28
C MET A 119 2.97 -5.52 6.00
N CYS A 120 4.09 -5.23 5.37
CA CYS A 120 4.56 -5.88 4.13
C CYS A 120 5.57 -7.01 4.39
N LEU A 121 5.94 -7.32 5.65
CA LEU A 121 6.85 -8.41 6.01
C LEU A 121 6.15 -9.77 5.95
#